data_29824c414c4e98937ed92ad1e0d42d1d
#
_entry.id   29824c414c4e98937ed92ad1e0d42d1d
#
_cell.length_a   1.000
_cell.length_b   1.000
_cell.length_c   1.000
_cell.angle_alpha   90.00
_cell.angle_beta   90.00
_cell.angle_gamma   90.00
#
_symmetry.space_group_name_H-M   'P 1'
#
loop_
_entity.id
_entity.type
_entity.pdbx_description
1 polymer ?
#
loop_
_entity_poly.entity_id
_entity_poly.type
_entity_poly.pdbx_seq_one_letter_code
_entity_poly.pdbx_strand_id
1 'polypeptide(L)' 'MADSNLKRACYVVNLSDGNLLIEVNSFETHAEALEQFNQIIKMGSFGRWKEAYLEGKDRAGEFVDVYSVHYFDRN' A
#
# COMPACT_ATOMS: atom_id res chain seq x y z
N MET A 1 23.02 -14.07 7.15
CA MET A 1 22.67 -13.03 6.56
C MET A 1 21.28 -12.84 6.24
N ALA A 2 20.84 -11.91 6.44
CA ALA A 2 19.46 -11.67 6.44
C ALA A 2 18.86 -11.56 5.07
N ASP A 3 18.73 -12.68 4.47
CA ASP A 3 18.16 -12.68 3.15
C ASP A 3 16.79 -12.12 3.10
N SER A 4 16.02 -12.31 4.15
CA SER A 4 14.67 -11.81 4.15
C SER A 4 14.66 -10.30 4.07
N ASN A 5 15.71 -9.64 4.53
CA ASN A 5 15.79 -8.20 4.46
C ASN A 5 15.99 -7.72 3.03
N LEU A 6 16.49 -8.58 2.18
CA LEU A 6 16.73 -8.20 0.81
C LEU A 6 15.47 -8.24 -0.02
N LYS A 7 14.47 -9.00 0.44
CA LYS A 7 13.24 -9.12 -0.31
C LYS A 7 12.38 -7.90 -0.21
N ARG A 8 12.53 -7.17 0.89
CA ARG A 8 11.61 -6.08 1.15
C ARG A 8 12.39 -4.82 1.39
N ALA A 9 12.43 -3.98 0.38
CA ALA A 9 13.15 -2.74 0.46
C ALA A 9 12.31 -1.62 1.04
N CYS A 10 11.02 -1.67 0.80
CA CYS A 10 10.14 -0.63 1.32
C CYS A 10 8.70 -1.12 1.36
N TYR A 11 7.87 -0.32 1.98
CA TYR A 11 6.44 -0.57 2.07
C TYR A 11 5.74 0.55 1.34
N VAL A 12 4.70 0.24 0.61
CA VAL A 12 4.01 1.23 -0.20
C VAL A 12 2.53 1.20 0.08
N VAL A 13 1.91 2.35 -0.12
CA VAL A 13 0.46 2.47 -0.07
C VAL A 13 -0.01 2.80 -1.47
N ASN A 14 -0.89 1.99 -1.99
CA ASN A 14 -1.41 2.14 -3.34
C ASN A 14 -2.91 2.34 -3.32
N LEU A 15 -3.40 3.04 -4.33
CA LEU A 15 -4.82 3.21 -4.54
C LEU A 15 -5.18 2.69 -5.92
N SER A 16 -6.37 2.10 -6.02
CA SER A 16 -6.84 1.56 -7.28
C SER A 16 -8.28 1.95 -7.52
N ASP A 17 -8.63 2.21 -8.77
CA ASP A 17 -10.01 2.46 -9.14
C ASP A 17 -10.59 1.29 -9.93
N GLY A 18 -9.88 0.18 -9.96
CA GLY A 18 -10.30 -0.98 -10.73
C GLY A 18 -9.58 -1.10 -12.06
N ASN A 19 -9.10 0.00 -12.59
CA ASN A 19 -8.36 0.01 -13.84
C ASN A 19 -6.97 0.57 -13.69
N LEU A 20 -6.83 1.54 -12.81
CA LEU A 20 -5.58 2.24 -12.60
C LEU A 20 -5.12 2.01 -11.18
N LEU A 21 -3.84 1.74 -11.02
CA LEU A 21 -3.23 1.60 -9.72
C LEU A 21 -2.15 2.66 -9.60
N ILE A 22 -2.20 3.45 -8.56
CA ILE A 22 -1.17 4.45 -8.31
C ILE A 22 -0.51 4.21 -6.97
N GLU A 23 0.76 4.54 -6.90
CA GLU A 23 1.50 4.48 -5.64
C GLU A 23 1.40 5.85 -4.99
N VAL A 24 0.78 5.90 -3.83
CA VAL A 24 0.61 7.16 -3.12
C VAL A 24 1.90 7.58 -2.48
N ASN A 25 2.55 6.62 -1.80
CA ASN A 25 3.75 6.94 -1.06
C ASN A 25 4.47 5.65 -0.71
N SER A 26 5.76 5.76 -0.39
CA SER A 26 6.53 4.62 0.04
C SER A 26 7.24 4.95 1.35
N PHE A 27 7.50 3.92 2.14
CA PHE A 27 8.05 4.08 3.49
C PHE A 27 9.06 3.00 3.75
N GLU A 28 9.98 3.28 4.64
CA GLU A 28 11.00 2.30 4.99
C GLU A 28 10.53 1.30 6.03
N THR A 29 9.51 1.65 6.80
CA THR A 29 9.02 0.74 7.83
C THR A 29 7.54 0.46 7.62
N HIS A 30 7.14 -0.71 8.10
CA HIS A 30 5.75 -1.11 8.05
C HIS A 30 4.88 -0.17 8.88
N ALA A 31 5.40 0.27 10.01
CA ALA A 31 4.62 1.12 10.90
C ALA A 31 4.24 2.45 10.24
N GLU A 32 5.19 3.03 9.52
CA GLU A 32 4.93 4.29 8.84
C GLU A 32 3.90 4.11 7.74
N ALA A 33 4.05 3.04 6.98
CA ALA A 33 3.12 2.77 5.89
C ALA A 33 1.73 2.47 6.42
N LEU A 34 1.66 1.74 7.51
CA LEU A 34 0.37 1.42 8.12
C LEU A 34 -0.34 2.67 8.61
N GLU A 35 0.42 3.60 9.15
CA GLU A 35 -0.18 4.84 9.62
C GLU A 35 -0.81 5.61 8.46
N GLN A 36 -0.10 5.69 7.34
CA GLN A 36 -0.63 6.36 6.16
C GLN A 36 -1.86 5.62 5.64
N PHE A 37 -1.79 4.30 5.60
CA PHE A 37 -2.89 3.47 5.14
C PHE A 37 -4.13 3.71 5.99
N ASN A 38 -3.96 3.74 7.30
CA ASN A 38 -5.07 3.97 8.21
C ASN A 38 -5.66 5.36 8.06
N GLN A 39 -4.83 6.35 7.78
CA GLN A 39 -5.32 7.70 7.55
C GLN A 39 -6.18 7.76 6.31
N ILE A 40 -5.77 7.07 5.27
CA ILE A 40 -6.53 7.03 4.03
C ILE A 40 -7.89 6.37 4.26
N ILE A 41 -7.90 5.26 5.00
CA ILE A 41 -9.13 4.59 5.32
C ILE A 41 -10.07 5.50 6.11
N LYS A 42 -9.49 6.25 7.03
CA LYS A 42 -10.28 7.14 7.88
C LYS A 42 -10.92 8.25 7.08
N MET A 43 -10.26 8.70 6.03
CA MET A 43 -10.83 9.72 5.16
C MET A 43 -12.03 9.19 4.40
N GLY A 44 -12.07 7.89 4.21
CA GLY A 44 -13.18 7.27 3.52
C GLY A 44 -13.05 7.36 2.01
N SER A 45 -14.14 7.03 1.35
CA SER A 45 -14.17 7.02 -0.10
C SER A 45 -13.99 8.43 -0.64
N PHE A 46 -13.12 8.59 -1.61
CA PHE A 46 -12.89 9.88 -2.23
C PHE A 46 -12.47 9.69 -3.67
N GLY A 47 -12.88 10.64 -4.51
CA GLY A 47 -12.54 10.58 -5.91
C GLY A 47 -13.02 9.30 -6.55
N ARG A 48 -12.17 8.75 -7.37
CA ARG A 48 -12.47 7.56 -8.15
C ARG A 48 -11.98 6.27 -7.49
N TRP A 49 -11.32 6.38 -6.35
CA TRP A 49 -10.62 5.25 -5.76
C TRP A 49 -11.59 4.30 -5.08
N LYS A 50 -11.41 3.01 -5.34
CA LYS A 50 -12.27 1.96 -4.80
C LYS A 50 -11.55 1.11 -3.78
N GLU A 51 -10.23 1.04 -3.86
CA GLU A 51 -9.45 0.14 -3.01
C GLU A 51 -8.17 0.81 -2.58
N ALA A 52 -7.72 0.47 -1.40
CA ALA A 52 -6.41 0.87 -0.90
C ALA A 52 -5.64 -0.38 -0.53
N TYR A 53 -4.35 -0.39 -0.82
CA TYR A 53 -3.49 -1.53 -0.55
C TYR A 53 -2.28 -1.10 0.25
N LEU A 54 -1.89 -1.92 1.21
CA LEU A 54 -0.62 -1.77 1.89
C LEU A 54 0.23 -2.95 1.46
N GLU A 55 1.31 -2.67 0.75
CA GLU A 55 2.12 -3.70 0.11
C GLU A 55 3.59 -3.49 0.38
N GLY A 56 4.36 -4.56 0.18
CA GLY A 56 5.81 -4.49 0.27
C GLY A 56 6.43 -4.65 -1.09
N LYS A 57 7.53 -3.97 -1.31
CA LYS A 57 8.29 -4.08 -2.55
C LYS A 57 9.71 -4.52 -2.23
N ASP A 58 10.33 -5.26 -3.15
CA ASP A 58 11.71 -5.65 -2.99
C ASP A 58 12.61 -4.57 -3.61
N ARG A 59 13.90 -4.85 -3.63
CA ARG A 59 14.86 -3.87 -4.13
C ARG A 59 14.74 -3.64 -5.62
N ALA A 60 14.17 -4.60 -6.33
CA ALA A 60 13.96 -4.46 -7.76
C ALA A 60 12.69 -3.70 -8.09
N GLY A 61 11.92 -3.34 -7.09
CA GLY A 61 10.67 -2.62 -7.31
C GLY A 61 9.49 -3.53 -7.57
N GLU A 62 9.65 -4.82 -7.33
CA GLU A 62 8.57 -5.77 -7.53
C GLU A 62 7.79 -5.95 -6.25
N PHE A 63 6.48 -6.12 -6.39
CA PHE A 63 5.65 -6.37 -5.21
C PHE A 63 5.96 -7.75 -4.67
N VAL A 64 6.10 -7.83 -3.36
CA VAL A 64 6.42 -9.08 -2.70
C VAL A 64 5.23 -9.58 -1.91
N ASP A 65 4.63 -8.72 -1.10
CA ASP A 65 3.53 -9.11 -0.23
C ASP A 65 2.46 -8.05 -0.24
N VAL A 66 1.24 -8.50 -0.02
CA VAL A 66 0.13 -7.60 0.27
C VAL A 66 -0.22 -7.81 1.73
N TYR A 67 -0.10 -6.75 2.52
CA TYR A 67 -0.37 -6.86 3.96
C TYR A 67 -1.79 -6.54 4.32
N SER A 68 -2.38 -5.58 3.64
CA SER A 68 -3.74 -5.17 3.94
C SER A 68 -4.40 -4.65 2.68
N VAL A 69 -5.69 -4.88 2.59
CA VAL A 69 -6.51 -4.37 1.51
C VAL A 69 -7.77 -3.78 2.13
N HIS A 70 -8.14 -2.62 1.68
CA HIS A 70 -9.38 -2.00 2.15
C HIS A 70 -10.22 -1.61 0.96
N TYR A 71 -11.49 -2.00 0.97
CA TYR A 71 -12.42 -1.65 -0.08
C TYR A 71 -13.30 -0.52 0.42
N PHE A 72 -13.25 0.60 -0.29
CA PHE A 72 -14.07 1.74 0.12
C PHE A 72 -15.52 1.45 -0.19
N ASP A 73 -16.35 1.77 0.78
CA ASP A 73 -17.76 1.59 0.62
C ASP A 73 -18.29 2.62 -0.35
N ARG A 74 -19.09 2.15 -1.27
CA ARG A 74 -19.54 3.03 -2.31
C ARG A 74 -21.01 3.08 -2.33
N ASN A 75 -21.60 3.95 -1.90
CA ASN A 75 -23.03 3.97 -2.03
C ASN A 75 -23.53 4.91 -3.02
#